data_3a90e93be3ebc83d2cd702cbc6cbefe6
#
_entry.id   3a90e93be3ebc83d2cd702cbc6cbefe6
#
_cell.length_a   1.000
_cell.length_b   1.000
_cell.length_c   1.000
_cell.angle_alpha   90.00
_cell.angle_beta   90.00
_cell.angle_gamma   90.00
#
_symmetry.space_group_name_H-M   'P 1'
#
loop_
_entity.id
_entity.type
_entity.pdbx_description
1 polymer ?
#
loop_
_entity_poly.entity_id
_entity_poly.type
_entity_poly.pdbx_seq_one_letter_code
_entity_poly.pdbx_strand_id
1 'polypeptide(L)'
;MNEVIKWLIEGPPWVEYLTRIGLLGQQESDLEVATARHRMLIQPEIKNLLSELSEWPGPALKRHNDAGHLLHKLVFISDLGIRVGDTGVDRIIKRILENQSQDGAFQITANISPQYGGSGRDQLVWMLCDTPSILYSMVKLGMREHPAIHSAARHLVSLGTDNGWPCVVASELGKFRGPGRKTDPCPYATLIALKALAQIPEWRDSKPSIRSSTDTLLKLWEQRKERRPYMFAMGTDFAKLKTPMVWYDILHVLEVLTQFPHLVKDARLIEMVNIMKIKADEQEYFTSESTRKAWSNWEFGQKKAPSYLLTLQVHRILKRITGLSLY
;
A
#
# COMPACT_ATOMS: atom_id res chain seq x y z
N MET A 1 22.85 7.43 -18.97
CA MET A 1 21.71 6.85 -18.23
C MET A 1 22.27 5.76 -17.33
N ASN A 2 21.95 5.76 -16.03
CA ASN A 2 22.41 4.76 -15.07
C ASN A 2 21.97 3.35 -15.53
N GLU A 3 22.80 2.33 -15.33
CA GLU A 3 22.55 0.94 -15.75
C GLU A 3 21.23 0.40 -15.17
N VAL A 4 20.92 0.70 -13.91
CA VAL A 4 19.65 0.31 -13.26
C VAL A 4 18.45 0.89 -14.02
N ILE A 5 18.50 2.16 -14.38
CA ILE A 5 17.41 2.83 -15.13
C ILE A 5 17.22 2.18 -16.49
N LYS A 6 18.32 1.89 -17.20
CA LYS A 6 18.26 1.20 -18.49
C LYS A 6 17.59 -0.16 -18.37
N TRP A 7 18.03 -0.96 -17.40
CA TRP A 7 17.46 -2.27 -17.13
C TRP A 7 15.97 -2.18 -16.76
N LEU A 8 15.55 -1.25 -15.91
CA LEU A 8 14.14 -1.05 -15.54
C LEU A 8 13.27 -0.66 -16.76
N ILE A 9 13.79 0.13 -17.69
CA ILE A 9 13.08 0.51 -18.93
C ILE A 9 12.93 -0.70 -19.88
N GLU A 10 13.89 -1.61 -19.91
CA GLU A 10 13.84 -2.86 -20.69
C GLU A 10 12.91 -3.92 -20.06
N GLY A 11 12.41 -3.68 -18.86
CA GLY A 11 11.53 -4.57 -18.13
C GLY A 11 10.07 -4.58 -18.62
N PRO A 12 9.16 -5.18 -17.84
CA PRO A 12 7.73 -5.20 -18.16
C PRO A 12 7.15 -3.80 -18.39
N PRO A 13 6.14 -3.63 -19.27
CA PRO A 13 5.61 -2.31 -19.63
C PRO A 13 5.15 -1.45 -18.44
N TRP A 14 4.62 -2.06 -17.37
CA TRP A 14 4.26 -1.33 -16.15
C TRP A 14 5.47 -0.83 -15.38
N VAL A 15 6.60 -1.54 -15.42
CA VAL A 15 7.84 -1.09 -14.79
C VAL A 15 8.46 0.03 -15.62
N GLU A 16 8.51 -0.11 -16.94
CA GLU A 16 8.96 0.96 -17.84
C GLU A 16 8.18 2.25 -17.60
N TYR A 17 6.84 2.17 -17.66
CA TYR A 17 5.98 3.32 -17.44
C TYR A 17 6.23 4.01 -16.08
N LEU A 18 6.26 3.22 -14.99
CA LEU A 18 6.51 3.74 -13.65
C LEU A 18 7.93 4.28 -13.45
N THR A 19 8.92 3.72 -14.16
CA THR A 19 10.30 4.21 -14.14
C THR A 19 10.39 5.59 -14.81
N ARG A 20 9.77 5.74 -15.98
CA ARG A 20 9.75 6.99 -16.73
C ARG A 20 9.13 8.12 -15.91
N ILE A 21 7.98 7.89 -15.28
CA ILE A 21 7.33 8.91 -14.44
C ILE A 21 8.05 9.08 -13.11
N GLY A 22 8.27 7.99 -12.37
CA GLY A 22 8.68 8.03 -10.96
C GLY A 22 10.17 8.31 -10.76
N LEU A 23 11.04 7.75 -11.61
CA LEU A 23 12.49 7.94 -11.49
C LEU A 23 13.00 8.99 -12.46
N LEU A 24 12.55 8.99 -13.71
CA LEU A 24 13.01 9.94 -14.72
C LEU A 24 12.27 11.30 -14.67
N GLY A 25 11.10 11.38 -14.04
CA GLY A 25 10.32 12.61 -13.97
C GLY A 25 9.72 13.05 -15.32
N GLN A 26 9.64 12.13 -16.28
CA GLN A 26 9.02 12.37 -17.58
C GLN A 26 7.53 12.67 -17.43
N GLN A 27 6.97 13.41 -18.38
CA GLN A 27 5.57 13.81 -18.35
C GLN A 27 4.68 12.74 -19.00
N GLU A 28 3.42 12.65 -18.57
CA GLU A 28 2.42 11.74 -19.17
C GLU A 28 2.21 11.98 -20.68
N SER A 29 2.46 13.20 -21.14
CA SER A 29 2.38 13.60 -22.55
C SER A 29 3.57 13.15 -23.40
N ASP A 30 4.66 12.72 -22.79
CA ASP A 30 5.84 12.27 -23.52
C ASP A 30 5.53 10.96 -24.28
N LEU A 31 5.96 10.88 -25.52
CA LEU A 31 5.62 9.77 -26.42
C LEU A 31 6.01 8.40 -25.84
N GLU A 32 7.19 8.31 -25.24
CA GLU A 32 7.66 7.06 -24.64
C GLU A 32 6.82 6.66 -23.42
N VAL A 33 6.38 7.64 -22.59
CA VAL A 33 5.52 7.40 -21.45
C VAL A 33 4.15 6.90 -21.90
N ALA A 34 3.55 7.61 -22.87
CA ALA A 34 2.25 7.23 -23.45
C ALA A 34 2.32 5.83 -24.10
N THR A 35 3.41 5.52 -24.80
CA THR A 35 3.63 4.21 -25.43
C THR A 35 3.78 3.10 -24.39
N ALA A 36 4.59 3.30 -23.35
CA ALA A 36 4.78 2.33 -22.26
C ALA A 36 3.45 2.08 -21.53
N ARG A 37 2.69 3.16 -21.26
CA ARG A 37 1.36 3.07 -20.64
C ARG A 37 0.37 2.28 -21.51
N HIS A 38 0.30 2.56 -22.81
CA HIS A 38 -0.55 1.80 -23.73
C HIS A 38 -0.18 0.30 -23.72
N ARG A 39 1.12 -0.02 -23.83
CA ARG A 39 1.62 -1.40 -23.76
C ARG A 39 1.24 -2.07 -22.44
N MET A 40 1.28 -1.37 -21.31
CA MET A 40 0.85 -1.87 -20.01
C MET A 40 -0.65 -2.24 -20.01
N LEU A 41 -1.51 -1.34 -20.50
CA LEU A 41 -2.97 -1.53 -20.44
C LEU A 41 -3.47 -2.71 -21.29
N ILE A 42 -2.74 -3.09 -22.32
CA ILE A 42 -3.12 -4.24 -23.18
C ILE A 42 -2.58 -5.58 -22.67
N GLN A 43 -1.72 -5.61 -21.62
CA GLN A 43 -1.17 -6.85 -21.07
C GLN A 43 -2.28 -7.76 -20.52
N PRO A 44 -2.22 -9.08 -20.79
CA PRO A 44 -3.20 -10.04 -20.28
C PRO A 44 -3.33 -10.01 -18.77
N GLU A 45 -2.23 -9.88 -18.04
CA GLU A 45 -2.19 -9.83 -16.58
C GLU A 45 -2.99 -8.63 -16.02
N ILE A 46 -2.85 -7.47 -16.65
CA ILE A 46 -3.60 -6.25 -16.26
C ILE A 46 -5.09 -6.42 -16.57
N LYS A 47 -5.43 -6.92 -17.76
CA LYS A 47 -6.82 -7.18 -18.15
C LYS A 47 -7.48 -8.18 -17.21
N ASN A 48 -6.78 -9.25 -16.82
CA ASN A 48 -7.29 -10.24 -15.88
C ASN A 48 -7.57 -9.62 -14.50
N LEU A 49 -6.65 -8.79 -13.96
CA LEU A 49 -6.88 -8.09 -12.69
C LEU A 49 -8.10 -7.15 -12.77
N LEU A 50 -8.24 -6.39 -13.85
CA LEU A 50 -9.41 -5.50 -14.05
C LEU A 50 -10.71 -6.31 -14.16
N SER A 51 -10.69 -7.46 -14.85
CA SER A 51 -11.84 -8.37 -14.93
C SER A 51 -12.24 -8.90 -13.56
N GLU A 52 -11.28 -9.37 -12.76
CA GLU A 52 -11.55 -9.84 -11.40
C GLU A 52 -12.11 -8.73 -10.51
N LEU A 53 -11.54 -7.53 -10.58
CA LEU A 53 -11.98 -6.37 -9.80
C LEU A 53 -13.37 -5.88 -10.19
N SER A 54 -13.83 -6.18 -11.42
CA SER A 54 -15.20 -5.88 -11.85
C SER A 54 -16.26 -6.61 -11.05
N GLU A 55 -15.87 -7.64 -10.28
CA GLU A 55 -16.74 -8.42 -9.39
C GLU A 55 -16.74 -7.88 -7.93
N TRP A 56 -16.19 -6.68 -7.70
CA TRP A 56 -16.21 -6.04 -6.38
C TRP A 56 -17.61 -6.04 -5.74
N PRO A 57 -17.77 -6.32 -4.41
CA PRO A 57 -16.72 -6.53 -3.40
C PRO A 57 -16.13 -7.94 -3.36
N GLY A 58 -16.62 -8.88 -4.19
CA GLY A 58 -16.09 -10.23 -4.31
C GLY A 58 -16.27 -11.11 -3.07
N PRO A 59 -15.44 -12.17 -2.93
CA PRO A 59 -15.51 -13.07 -1.79
C PRO A 59 -15.09 -12.37 -0.50
N ALA A 60 -15.55 -12.92 0.64
CA ALA A 60 -15.25 -12.34 1.94
C ALA A 60 -13.76 -12.42 2.32
N LEU A 61 -13.20 -11.31 2.78
CA LEU A 61 -11.87 -11.27 3.39
C LEU A 61 -11.89 -12.03 4.72
N LYS A 62 -11.04 -13.05 4.83
CA LYS A 62 -10.88 -13.87 6.03
C LYS A 62 -9.61 -13.56 6.81
N ARG A 63 -8.64 -12.95 6.17
CA ARG A 63 -7.33 -12.59 6.73
C ARG A 63 -6.83 -11.31 6.07
N HIS A 64 -6.38 -10.35 6.85
CA HIS A 64 -5.83 -9.07 6.37
C HIS A 64 -4.68 -9.24 5.36
N ASN A 65 -3.91 -10.32 5.45
CA ASN A 65 -2.76 -10.60 4.60
C ASN A 65 -3.06 -11.60 3.46
N ASP A 66 -4.32 -11.83 3.12
CA ASP A 66 -4.69 -12.62 1.94
C ASP A 66 -4.35 -11.86 0.66
N ALA A 67 -3.16 -12.12 0.15
CA ALA A 67 -2.63 -11.44 -1.04
C ALA A 67 -3.43 -11.69 -2.33
N GLY A 68 -4.27 -12.72 -2.37
CA GLY A 68 -5.16 -13.02 -3.50
C GLY A 68 -6.48 -12.26 -3.48
N HIS A 69 -6.82 -11.61 -2.36
CA HIS A 69 -8.07 -10.90 -2.21
C HIS A 69 -8.15 -9.64 -3.10
N LEU A 70 -9.35 -9.29 -3.56
CA LEU A 70 -9.59 -8.14 -4.44
C LEU A 70 -9.08 -6.82 -3.83
N LEU A 71 -9.10 -6.66 -2.52
CA LEU A 71 -8.55 -5.48 -1.84
C LEU A 71 -7.09 -5.23 -2.22
N HIS A 72 -6.24 -6.27 -2.18
CA HIS A 72 -4.82 -6.12 -2.49
C HIS A 72 -4.57 -6.00 -4.00
N LYS A 73 -5.43 -6.61 -4.83
CA LYS A 73 -5.41 -6.41 -6.29
C LYS A 73 -5.77 -4.98 -6.67
N LEU A 74 -6.75 -4.38 -5.98
CA LEU A 74 -7.14 -2.97 -6.16
C LEU A 74 -5.97 -2.03 -5.82
N VAL A 75 -5.30 -2.24 -4.68
CA VAL A 75 -4.10 -1.48 -4.32
C VAL A 75 -3.03 -1.63 -5.39
N PHE A 76 -2.78 -2.85 -5.85
CA PHE A 76 -1.74 -3.12 -6.83
C PHE A 76 -1.99 -2.40 -8.17
N ILE A 77 -3.20 -2.48 -8.75
CA ILE A 77 -3.49 -1.77 -10.00
C ILE A 77 -3.39 -0.25 -9.85
N SER A 78 -3.79 0.29 -8.70
CA SER A 78 -3.67 1.72 -8.42
C SER A 78 -2.20 2.16 -8.31
N ASP A 79 -1.32 1.30 -7.77
CA ASP A 79 0.12 1.53 -7.70
C ASP A 79 0.78 1.48 -9.10
N LEU A 80 0.20 0.77 -10.05
CA LEU A 80 0.65 0.73 -11.44
C LEU A 80 0.25 1.98 -12.25
N GLY A 81 -0.56 2.88 -11.69
CA GLY A 81 -1.02 4.09 -12.38
C GLY A 81 -2.22 3.87 -13.29
N ILE A 82 -2.99 2.80 -13.07
CA ILE A 82 -4.33 2.63 -13.63
C ILE A 82 -5.22 3.73 -13.06
N ARG A 83 -6.13 4.29 -13.87
CA ARG A 83 -6.93 5.44 -13.48
C ARG A 83 -8.31 5.48 -14.16
N VAL A 84 -9.18 6.35 -13.67
CA VAL A 84 -10.47 6.66 -14.26
C VAL A 84 -10.33 6.95 -15.76
N GLY A 85 -11.26 6.43 -16.56
CA GLY A 85 -11.23 6.48 -18.02
C GLY A 85 -10.46 5.33 -18.70
N ASP A 86 -9.67 4.54 -17.96
CA ASP A 86 -9.13 3.30 -18.51
C ASP A 86 -10.22 2.23 -18.60
N THR A 87 -10.14 1.38 -19.62
CA THR A 87 -11.18 0.37 -19.90
C THR A 87 -11.48 -0.50 -18.69
N GLY A 88 -12.73 -0.49 -18.24
CA GLY A 88 -13.24 -1.29 -17.13
C GLY A 88 -13.11 -0.66 -15.74
N VAL A 89 -12.34 0.41 -15.58
CA VAL A 89 -12.09 1.06 -14.28
C VAL A 89 -13.34 1.76 -13.75
N ASP A 90 -14.12 2.42 -14.61
CA ASP A 90 -15.33 3.14 -14.19
C ASP A 90 -16.37 2.21 -13.54
N ARG A 91 -16.47 0.97 -14.03
CA ARG A 91 -17.32 -0.07 -13.41
C ARG A 91 -16.84 -0.44 -12.02
N ILE A 92 -15.52 -0.59 -11.83
CA ILE A 92 -14.90 -0.90 -10.52
C ILE A 92 -15.18 0.23 -9.55
N ILE A 93 -14.92 1.48 -9.96
CA ILE A 93 -15.17 2.68 -9.16
C ILE A 93 -16.63 2.76 -8.73
N LYS A 94 -17.56 2.57 -9.67
CA LYS A 94 -19.01 2.59 -9.38
C LYS A 94 -19.36 1.59 -8.28
N ARG A 95 -18.91 0.34 -8.40
CA ARG A 95 -19.17 -0.71 -7.39
C ARG A 95 -18.56 -0.39 -6.03
N ILE A 96 -17.37 0.21 -5.99
CA ILE A 96 -16.76 0.65 -4.72
C ILE A 96 -17.60 1.76 -4.07
N LEU A 97 -18.07 2.74 -4.85
CA LEU A 97 -18.91 3.84 -4.37
C LEU A 97 -20.26 3.36 -3.83
N GLU A 98 -20.86 2.33 -4.44
CA GLU A 98 -22.10 1.70 -3.97
C GLU A 98 -21.94 1.02 -2.60
N ASN A 99 -20.71 0.74 -2.17
CA ASN A 99 -20.37 0.08 -0.91
C ASN A 99 -19.70 1.05 0.08
N GLN A 100 -20.21 2.28 0.19
CA GLN A 100 -19.81 3.24 1.23
C GLN A 100 -20.82 3.24 2.38
N SER A 101 -20.34 3.17 3.62
CA SER A 101 -21.18 3.24 4.81
C SER A 101 -21.78 4.65 5.02
N GLN A 102 -22.81 4.76 5.85
CA GLN A 102 -23.37 6.06 6.25
C GLN A 102 -22.35 6.95 6.97
N ASP A 103 -21.39 6.36 7.69
CA ASP A 103 -20.30 7.07 8.36
C ASP A 103 -19.24 7.57 7.38
N GLY A 104 -19.32 7.17 6.10
CA GLY A 104 -18.41 7.57 5.05
C GLY A 104 -17.26 6.58 4.77
N ALA A 105 -17.07 5.54 5.58
CA ALA A 105 -16.06 4.53 5.28
C ALA A 105 -16.43 3.68 4.07
N PHE A 106 -15.48 3.36 3.21
CA PHE A 106 -15.66 2.29 2.23
C PHE A 106 -15.74 0.94 2.94
N GLN A 107 -16.50 0.01 2.36
CA GLN A 107 -16.75 -1.31 2.95
C GLN A 107 -16.24 -2.42 2.05
N ILE A 108 -15.92 -3.55 2.67
CA ILE A 108 -15.61 -4.82 2.03
C ILE A 108 -16.48 -5.92 2.60
N THR A 109 -16.66 -7.01 1.86
CA THR A 109 -17.20 -8.23 2.45
C THR A 109 -16.12 -8.86 3.33
N ALA A 110 -16.42 -9.09 4.61
CA ALA A 110 -15.52 -9.75 5.55
C ALA A 110 -16.24 -10.85 6.33
N ASN A 111 -15.48 -11.87 6.73
CA ASN A 111 -15.98 -12.97 7.57
C ASN A 111 -15.00 -13.19 8.72
N ILE A 112 -15.39 -12.73 9.90
CA ILE A 112 -14.59 -12.92 11.12
C ILE A 112 -15.15 -14.11 11.88
N SER A 113 -14.30 -15.10 12.13
CA SER A 113 -14.66 -16.31 12.87
C SER A 113 -15.14 -15.99 14.30
N PRO A 114 -16.11 -16.74 14.84
CA PRO A 114 -16.59 -16.59 16.22
C PRO A 114 -15.49 -16.69 17.28
N GLN A 115 -14.46 -17.49 17.04
CA GLN A 115 -13.31 -17.61 17.96
C GLN A 115 -12.54 -16.28 18.16
N TYR A 116 -12.70 -15.33 17.23
CA TYR A 116 -12.12 -13.97 17.32
C TYR A 116 -13.18 -12.91 17.66
N GLY A 117 -14.39 -13.34 18.07
CA GLY A 117 -15.48 -12.42 18.45
C GLY A 117 -16.32 -11.92 17.28
N GLY A 118 -16.16 -12.48 16.08
CA GLY A 118 -17.01 -12.20 14.92
C GLY A 118 -18.25 -13.08 14.85
N SER A 119 -19.07 -12.88 13.80
CA SER A 119 -20.31 -13.61 13.57
C SER A 119 -20.13 -14.95 12.86
N GLY A 120 -19.02 -15.19 12.20
CA GLY A 120 -18.77 -16.31 11.28
C GLY A 120 -19.56 -16.23 9.97
N ARG A 121 -20.21 -15.11 9.68
CA ARG A 121 -20.99 -14.85 8.47
C ARG A 121 -20.33 -13.80 7.60
N ASP A 122 -20.58 -13.83 6.32
CA ASP A 122 -20.17 -12.79 5.39
C ASP A 122 -20.99 -11.51 5.67
N GLN A 123 -20.32 -10.40 5.90
CA GLN A 123 -20.90 -9.10 6.22
C GLN A 123 -20.19 -8.01 5.44
N LEU A 124 -20.95 -7.04 4.91
CA LEU A 124 -20.39 -5.83 4.32
C LEU A 124 -20.07 -4.85 5.44
N VAL A 125 -18.78 -4.60 5.67
CA VAL A 125 -18.29 -3.86 6.85
C VAL A 125 -17.03 -3.07 6.53
N TRP A 126 -16.67 -2.14 7.41
CA TRP A 126 -15.35 -1.50 7.39
C TRP A 126 -14.50 -1.93 8.60
N MET A 127 -13.19 -1.98 8.38
CA MET A 127 -12.17 -2.24 9.41
C MET A 127 -10.97 -1.36 9.12
N LEU A 128 -10.39 -0.73 10.14
CA LEU A 128 -9.22 0.15 9.97
C LEU A 128 -7.96 -0.57 9.45
N CYS A 129 -7.91 -1.89 9.57
CA CYS A 129 -6.81 -2.68 9.01
C CYS A 129 -6.90 -2.91 7.48
N ASP A 130 -8.04 -2.57 6.85
CA ASP A 130 -8.28 -2.92 5.44
C ASP A 130 -8.81 -1.75 4.63
N THR A 131 -9.90 -1.14 5.08
CA THR A 131 -10.66 -0.17 4.27
C THR A 131 -9.94 1.15 3.95
N PRO A 132 -8.96 1.64 4.74
CA PRO A 132 -8.13 2.77 4.28
C PRO A 132 -7.36 2.47 2.99
N SER A 133 -7.09 1.18 2.68
CA SER A 133 -6.50 0.78 1.40
C SER A 133 -7.43 1.06 0.21
N ILE A 134 -8.75 1.03 0.40
CA ILE A 134 -9.72 1.41 -0.64
C ILE A 134 -9.65 2.93 -0.86
N LEU A 135 -9.65 3.72 0.20
CA LEU A 135 -9.48 5.17 0.10
C LEU A 135 -8.19 5.52 -0.65
N TYR A 136 -7.07 4.90 -0.27
CA TYR A 136 -5.80 5.02 -0.98
C TYR A 136 -5.96 4.77 -2.48
N SER A 137 -6.55 3.62 -2.83
CA SER A 137 -6.70 3.21 -4.22
C SER A 137 -7.60 4.16 -5.00
N MET A 138 -8.72 4.58 -4.44
CA MET A 138 -9.64 5.51 -5.09
C MET A 138 -8.98 6.87 -5.38
N VAL A 139 -8.16 7.38 -4.45
CA VAL A 139 -7.38 8.62 -4.71
C VAL A 139 -6.38 8.39 -5.85
N LYS A 140 -5.66 7.27 -5.85
CA LYS A 140 -4.70 6.91 -6.90
C LYS A 140 -5.34 6.69 -8.27
N LEU A 141 -6.57 6.16 -8.29
CA LEU A 141 -7.37 6.02 -9.51
C LEU A 141 -7.87 7.35 -10.07
N GLY A 142 -7.62 8.48 -9.40
CA GLY A 142 -7.98 9.82 -9.87
C GLY A 142 -9.27 10.40 -9.28
N MET A 143 -9.84 9.76 -8.25
CA MET A 143 -11.12 10.18 -7.64
C MET A 143 -10.96 11.17 -6.47
N ARG A 144 -9.79 11.79 -6.29
CA ARG A 144 -9.48 12.63 -5.12
C ARG A 144 -10.55 13.68 -4.81
N GLU A 145 -11.08 14.35 -5.83
CA GLU A 145 -12.06 15.44 -5.66
C GLU A 145 -13.50 14.94 -5.47
N HIS A 146 -13.74 13.62 -5.51
CA HIS A 146 -15.09 13.07 -5.38
C HIS A 146 -15.57 13.18 -3.91
N PRO A 147 -16.85 13.59 -3.64
CA PRO A 147 -17.38 13.77 -2.28
C PRO A 147 -17.23 12.55 -1.37
N ALA A 148 -17.35 11.35 -1.92
CA ALA A 148 -17.16 10.10 -1.18
C ALA A 148 -15.74 9.96 -0.60
N ILE A 149 -14.70 10.46 -1.31
CA ILE A 149 -13.32 10.45 -0.85
C ILE A 149 -13.17 11.39 0.35
N HIS A 150 -13.71 12.60 0.27
CA HIS A 150 -13.68 13.55 1.38
C HIS A 150 -14.42 13.02 2.61
N SER A 151 -15.54 12.30 2.42
CA SER A 151 -16.28 11.65 3.51
C SER A 151 -15.43 10.55 4.15
N ALA A 152 -14.83 9.66 3.34
CA ALA A 152 -13.98 8.57 3.83
C ALA A 152 -12.72 9.08 4.55
N ALA A 153 -12.09 10.15 4.05
CA ALA A 153 -10.94 10.76 4.69
C ALA A 153 -11.31 11.39 6.05
N ARG A 154 -12.42 12.12 6.13
CA ARG A 154 -12.92 12.67 7.41
C ARG A 154 -13.22 11.57 8.42
N HIS A 155 -13.91 10.51 7.99
CA HIS A 155 -14.18 9.35 8.85
C HIS A 155 -12.88 8.72 9.37
N LEU A 156 -11.92 8.45 8.47
CA LEU A 156 -10.62 7.89 8.84
C LEU A 156 -9.90 8.77 9.88
N VAL A 157 -9.87 10.08 9.66
CA VAL A 157 -9.22 11.01 10.59
C VAL A 157 -9.91 11.08 11.93
N SER A 158 -11.25 11.01 11.98
CA SER A 158 -12.01 11.03 13.24
C SER A 158 -11.75 9.83 14.14
N LEU A 159 -11.29 8.71 13.59
CA LEU A 159 -10.92 7.50 14.32
C LEU A 159 -9.46 7.47 14.78
N GLY A 160 -8.67 8.44 14.36
CA GLY A 160 -7.28 8.60 14.79
C GLY A 160 -7.19 9.10 16.23
N THR A 161 -6.12 8.71 16.89
CA THR A 161 -5.76 9.15 18.26
C THR A 161 -4.44 9.92 18.21
N ASP A 162 -3.97 10.42 19.34
CA ASP A 162 -2.71 11.14 19.44
C ASP A 162 -1.47 10.28 19.08
N ASN A 163 -1.62 8.97 19.03
CA ASN A 163 -0.52 8.03 18.77
C ASN A 163 -0.78 7.08 17.59
N GLY A 164 -1.73 7.38 16.72
CA GLY A 164 -2.06 6.59 15.53
C GLY A 164 -3.47 6.02 15.56
N TRP A 165 -3.70 4.96 14.80
CA TRP A 165 -5.01 4.33 14.67
C TRP A 165 -5.08 3.02 15.46
N PRO A 166 -6.01 2.88 16.43
CA PRO A 166 -6.23 1.63 17.14
C PRO A 166 -6.93 0.60 16.25
N CYS A 167 -7.09 -0.64 16.74
CA CYS A 167 -7.90 -1.64 16.05
C CYS A 167 -9.39 -1.32 16.28
N VAL A 168 -10.00 -0.60 15.34
CA VAL A 168 -11.43 -0.23 15.33
C VAL A 168 -12.08 -0.81 14.08
N VAL A 169 -13.30 -1.30 14.26
CA VAL A 169 -14.12 -1.93 13.23
C VAL A 169 -15.57 -1.45 13.34
N ALA A 170 -16.33 -1.65 12.27
CA ALA A 170 -17.76 -1.38 12.22
C ALA A 170 -18.52 -2.13 13.33
N SER A 171 -19.60 -1.53 13.83
CA SER A 171 -20.41 -2.07 14.94
C SER A 171 -20.99 -3.46 14.63
N GLU A 172 -21.24 -3.76 13.38
CA GLU A 172 -21.75 -5.03 12.87
C GLU A 172 -20.81 -6.21 13.16
N LEU A 173 -19.51 -5.94 13.32
CA LEU A 173 -18.52 -6.95 13.73
C LEU A 173 -18.50 -7.21 15.25
N GLY A 174 -19.39 -6.58 15.99
CA GLY A 174 -19.62 -6.84 17.42
C GLY A 174 -18.39 -6.52 18.27
N LYS A 175 -17.90 -7.52 19.00
CA LYS A 175 -16.76 -7.36 19.93
C LYS A 175 -15.40 -7.67 19.29
N PHE A 176 -15.36 -7.92 17.99
CA PHE A 176 -14.10 -8.20 17.30
C PHE A 176 -13.13 -7.03 17.44
N ARG A 177 -11.90 -7.36 17.78
CA ARG A 177 -10.76 -6.46 17.74
C ARG A 177 -9.45 -7.26 17.71
N GLY A 178 -8.40 -6.65 17.24
CA GLY A 178 -7.05 -7.20 17.36
C GLY A 178 -6.57 -7.34 18.82
N PRO A 179 -5.49 -8.09 19.06
CA PRO A 179 -4.87 -8.21 20.36
C PRO A 179 -4.32 -6.85 20.84
N GLY A 180 -4.15 -6.71 22.16
CA GLY A 180 -3.65 -5.48 22.77
C GLY A 180 -4.73 -4.70 23.50
N ARG A 181 -4.36 -3.55 24.07
CA ARG A 181 -5.30 -2.65 24.76
C ARG A 181 -6.14 -1.88 23.73
N LYS A 182 -7.34 -1.48 24.10
CA LYS A 182 -8.26 -0.74 23.21
C LYS A 182 -7.67 0.59 22.70
N THR A 183 -6.81 1.19 23.49
CA THR A 183 -6.15 2.48 23.19
C THR A 183 -4.80 2.37 22.53
N ASP A 184 -4.24 1.14 22.42
CA ASP A 184 -2.95 0.95 21.77
C ASP A 184 -3.08 1.15 20.25
N PRO A 185 -2.14 1.84 19.60
CA PRO A 185 -2.15 1.96 18.16
C PRO A 185 -1.89 0.59 17.53
N CYS A 186 -2.67 0.24 16.53
CA CYS A 186 -2.39 -0.91 15.69
C CYS A 186 -1.33 -0.53 14.64
N PRO A 187 -0.17 -1.18 14.58
CA PRO A 187 0.88 -0.83 13.63
C PRO A 187 0.39 -0.86 12.18
N TYR A 188 -0.38 -1.88 11.80
CA TYR A 188 -0.86 -2.03 10.44
C TYR A 188 -1.99 -1.03 10.11
N ALA A 189 -2.98 -0.85 11.00
CA ALA A 189 -4.01 0.16 10.79
C ALA A 189 -3.41 1.58 10.67
N THR A 190 -2.41 1.90 11.51
CA THR A 190 -1.69 3.17 11.44
C THR A 190 -0.93 3.30 10.12
N LEU A 191 -0.25 2.24 9.66
CA LEU A 191 0.48 2.25 8.40
C LEU A 191 -0.44 2.54 7.20
N ILE A 192 -1.55 1.81 7.07
CA ILE A 192 -2.43 1.98 5.90
C ILE A 192 -3.28 3.25 5.98
N ALA A 193 -3.60 3.74 7.17
CA ALA A 193 -4.18 5.06 7.35
C ALA A 193 -3.24 6.16 6.86
N LEU A 194 -1.97 6.13 7.29
CA LEU A 194 -0.94 7.03 6.80
C LEU A 194 -0.72 6.90 5.29
N LYS A 195 -0.72 5.68 4.74
CA LYS A 195 -0.63 5.42 3.29
C LYS A 195 -1.72 6.16 2.52
N ALA A 196 -2.97 6.09 2.99
CA ALA A 196 -4.10 6.77 2.37
C ALA A 196 -4.00 8.30 2.50
N LEU A 197 -3.73 8.80 3.70
CA LEU A 197 -3.67 10.23 3.98
C LEU A 197 -2.46 10.91 3.33
N ALA A 198 -1.37 10.19 3.08
CA ALA A 198 -0.22 10.72 2.34
C ALA A 198 -0.56 11.13 0.91
N GLN A 199 -1.64 10.59 0.32
CA GLN A 199 -2.08 10.94 -1.04
C GLN A 199 -2.96 12.20 -1.07
N ILE A 200 -3.32 12.76 0.08
CA ILE A 200 -4.25 13.87 0.21
C ILE A 200 -3.49 15.03 0.89
N PRO A 201 -2.99 16.04 0.13
CA PRO A 201 -2.07 17.06 0.64
C PRO A 201 -2.58 17.79 1.88
N GLU A 202 -3.87 18.14 1.95
CA GLU A 202 -4.51 18.82 3.07
C GLU A 202 -4.48 18.00 4.38
N TRP A 203 -4.28 16.69 4.30
CA TRP A 203 -4.13 15.81 5.46
C TRP A 203 -2.68 15.44 5.74
N ARG A 204 -1.85 15.28 4.69
CA ARG A 204 -0.44 14.88 4.81
C ARG A 204 0.40 15.89 5.61
N ASP A 205 0.24 17.17 5.31
CA ASP A 205 1.23 18.17 5.72
C ASP A 205 0.79 19.01 6.94
N SER A 206 -0.48 18.97 7.34
CA SER A 206 -1.08 19.98 8.21
C SER A 206 -1.49 19.54 9.62
N LYS A 207 -1.45 18.26 9.94
CA LYS A 207 -2.00 17.75 11.22
C LYS A 207 -0.91 17.27 12.18
N PRO A 208 -0.87 17.80 13.43
CA PRO A 208 0.01 17.26 14.48
C PRO A 208 -0.17 15.75 14.70
N SER A 209 -1.41 15.23 14.57
CA SER A 209 -1.71 13.81 14.68
C SER A 209 -1.00 12.95 13.63
N ILE A 210 -0.76 13.46 12.41
CA ILE A 210 0.00 12.73 11.38
C ILE A 210 1.46 12.60 11.80
N ARG A 211 2.07 13.68 12.28
CA ARG A 211 3.46 13.65 12.78
C ARG A 211 3.63 12.68 13.94
N SER A 212 2.71 12.72 14.88
CA SER A 212 2.68 11.82 16.04
C SER A 212 2.49 10.35 15.61
N SER A 213 1.62 10.09 14.63
CA SER A 213 1.40 8.73 14.10
C SER A 213 2.62 8.18 13.35
N THR A 214 3.31 9.02 12.56
CA THR A 214 4.56 8.62 11.91
C THR A 214 5.66 8.33 12.93
N ASP A 215 5.78 9.15 13.97
CA ASP A 215 6.71 8.92 15.08
C ASP A 215 6.39 7.64 15.86
N THR A 216 5.11 7.29 16.00
CA THR A 216 4.69 6.02 16.61
C THR A 216 5.24 4.82 15.84
N LEU A 217 5.15 4.79 14.50
CA LEU A 217 5.74 3.70 13.70
C LEU A 217 7.26 3.63 13.86
N LEU A 218 7.93 4.78 13.93
CA LEU A 218 9.38 4.83 14.17
C LEU A 218 9.75 4.39 15.59
N LYS A 219 8.98 4.73 16.60
CA LYS A 219 9.16 4.22 17.98
C LYS A 219 8.97 2.71 18.07
N LEU A 220 8.01 2.16 17.34
CA LEU A 220 7.82 0.70 17.28
C LEU A 220 9.04 0.01 16.67
N TRP A 221 9.65 0.59 15.66
CA TRP A 221 10.93 0.11 15.12
C TRP A 221 12.05 0.20 16.14
N GLU A 222 12.24 1.35 16.78
CA GLU A 222 13.27 1.60 17.79
C GLU A 222 13.17 0.60 18.94
N GLN A 223 11.95 0.35 19.44
CA GLN A 223 11.66 -0.54 20.58
C GLN A 223 11.44 -2.01 20.17
N ARG A 224 11.72 -2.39 18.93
CA ARG A 224 11.37 -3.72 18.37
C ARG A 224 11.94 -4.92 19.13
N LYS A 225 13.02 -4.72 19.87
CA LYS A 225 13.64 -5.77 20.71
C LYS A 225 12.97 -5.89 22.08
N GLU A 226 12.42 -4.81 22.58
CA GLU A 226 11.86 -4.68 23.93
C GLU A 226 10.35 -4.87 23.96
N ARG A 227 9.65 -4.38 22.93
CA ARG A 227 8.19 -4.36 22.86
C ARG A 227 7.68 -4.89 21.52
N ARG A 228 6.71 -5.82 21.60
CA ARG A 228 6.01 -6.37 20.43
C ARG A 228 4.53 -6.01 20.50
N PRO A 229 4.12 -4.86 19.96
CA PRO A 229 2.72 -4.49 19.98
C PRO A 229 1.92 -5.40 19.03
N TYR A 230 0.74 -5.81 19.44
CA TYR A 230 -0.23 -6.53 18.58
C TYR A 230 0.33 -7.75 17.82
N MET A 231 1.30 -8.46 18.33
CA MET A 231 1.97 -9.57 17.64
C MET A 231 2.77 -9.17 16.37
N PHE A 232 2.95 -7.90 16.10
CA PHE A 232 3.82 -7.42 15.01
C PHE A 232 5.28 -7.50 15.43
N ALA A 233 5.88 -8.66 15.20
CA ALA A 233 7.31 -8.82 15.43
C ALA A 233 8.10 -8.21 14.25
N MET A 234 8.97 -7.25 14.55
CA MET A 234 9.86 -6.64 13.56
C MET A 234 11.22 -7.33 13.54
N GLY A 235 11.19 -8.66 13.42
CA GLY A 235 12.37 -9.50 13.30
C GLY A 235 12.76 -9.78 11.84
N THR A 236 13.36 -10.94 11.62
CA THR A 236 13.88 -11.36 10.30
C THR A 236 12.82 -11.36 9.21
N ASP A 237 11.58 -11.77 9.51
CA ASP A 237 10.52 -11.80 8.50
C ASP A 237 10.02 -10.40 8.11
N PHE A 238 9.98 -9.47 9.07
CA PHE A 238 9.69 -8.06 8.80
C PHE A 238 10.75 -7.43 7.88
N ALA A 239 12.00 -7.76 8.07
CA ALA A 239 13.12 -7.21 7.31
C ALA A 239 13.24 -7.77 5.88
N LYS A 240 12.50 -8.83 5.51
CA LYS A 240 12.51 -9.37 4.14
C LYS A 240 11.86 -8.42 3.14
N LEU A 241 12.46 -8.29 1.98
CA LEU A 241 11.87 -7.56 0.84
C LEU A 241 10.79 -8.41 0.18
N LYS A 242 9.58 -7.89 0.13
CA LYS A 242 8.38 -8.57 -0.37
C LYS A 242 7.58 -7.63 -1.27
N THR A 243 7.21 -8.12 -2.45
CA THR A 243 6.29 -7.40 -3.34
C THR A 243 5.22 -8.36 -3.85
N PRO A 244 3.98 -7.93 -4.07
CA PRO A 244 3.43 -6.62 -3.73
C PRO A 244 3.30 -6.37 -2.23
N MET A 245 3.18 -5.10 -1.84
CA MET A 245 3.08 -4.65 -0.44
C MET A 245 1.70 -4.96 0.12
N VAL A 246 1.55 -6.11 0.78
CA VAL A 246 0.27 -6.64 1.29
C VAL A 246 0.16 -6.54 2.81
N TRP A 247 1.28 -6.64 3.52
CA TRP A 247 1.29 -6.71 4.99
C TRP A 247 2.31 -5.75 5.60
N TYR A 248 2.43 -5.79 6.93
CA TYR A 248 3.36 -4.97 7.68
C TYR A 248 4.78 -5.55 7.56
N ASP A 249 5.60 -4.97 6.73
CA ASP A 249 7.01 -5.30 6.50
C ASP A 249 7.82 -4.03 6.21
N ILE A 250 9.14 -4.19 6.20
CA ILE A 250 10.08 -3.07 6.07
C ILE A 250 9.86 -2.27 4.79
N LEU A 251 9.60 -2.94 3.66
CA LEU A 251 9.41 -2.27 2.38
C LEU A 251 8.13 -1.42 2.38
N HIS A 252 7.02 -1.98 2.91
CA HIS A 252 5.75 -1.26 3.01
C HIS A 252 5.84 -0.07 3.98
N VAL A 253 6.51 -0.25 5.13
CA VAL A 253 6.74 0.84 6.09
C VAL A 253 7.58 1.95 5.45
N LEU A 254 8.66 1.61 4.76
CA LEU A 254 9.51 2.59 4.07
C LEU A 254 8.78 3.30 2.93
N GLU A 255 7.99 2.56 2.11
CA GLU A 255 7.17 3.17 1.05
C GLU A 255 6.23 4.25 1.60
N VAL A 256 5.65 4.02 2.77
CA VAL A 256 4.73 4.99 3.40
C VAL A 256 5.51 6.12 4.06
N LEU A 257 6.46 5.83 4.95
CA LEU A 257 7.13 6.85 5.76
C LEU A 257 7.98 7.82 4.94
N THR A 258 8.59 7.36 3.84
CA THR A 258 9.38 8.24 2.96
C THR A 258 8.56 9.26 2.18
N GLN A 259 7.22 9.16 2.20
CA GLN A 259 6.33 10.18 1.62
C GLN A 259 6.15 11.41 2.54
N PHE A 260 6.66 11.35 3.78
CA PHE A 260 6.58 12.44 4.74
C PHE A 260 7.92 13.19 4.82
N PRO A 261 8.05 14.40 4.25
CA PRO A 261 9.34 15.10 4.14
C PRO A 261 10.05 15.35 5.47
N HIS A 262 9.30 15.50 6.57
CA HIS A 262 9.87 15.73 7.89
C HIS A 262 10.64 14.53 8.46
N LEU A 263 10.51 13.35 7.86
CA LEU A 263 11.17 12.11 8.31
C LEU A 263 12.48 11.80 7.58
N VAL A 264 12.77 12.44 6.45
CA VAL A 264 13.90 12.06 5.58
C VAL A 264 15.28 12.11 6.27
N LYS A 265 15.39 12.84 7.39
CA LYS A 265 16.60 12.92 8.22
C LYS A 265 16.49 12.17 9.54
N ASP A 266 15.39 11.44 9.80
CA ASP A 266 15.23 10.69 11.05
C ASP A 266 16.15 9.46 11.04
N ALA A 267 16.98 9.33 12.08
CA ALA A 267 17.98 8.26 12.17
C ALA A 267 17.36 6.86 12.15
N ARG A 268 16.16 6.69 12.71
CA ARG A 268 15.42 5.41 12.72
C ARG A 268 14.94 5.02 11.32
N LEU A 269 14.49 6.01 10.53
CA LEU A 269 14.12 5.78 9.14
C LEU A 269 15.35 5.43 8.31
N ILE A 270 16.46 6.14 8.49
CA ILE A 270 17.74 5.89 7.80
C ILE A 270 18.27 4.49 8.15
N GLU A 271 18.15 4.04 9.40
CA GLU A 271 18.52 2.67 9.80
C GLU A 271 17.74 1.64 8.97
N MET A 272 16.42 1.77 8.85
CA MET A 272 15.59 0.86 8.03
C MET A 272 15.98 0.92 6.54
N VAL A 273 16.24 2.11 6.00
CA VAL A 273 16.70 2.28 4.61
C VAL A 273 18.03 1.57 4.38
N ASN A 274 18.97 1.65 5.32
CA ASN A 274 20.25 0.96 5.21
C ASN A 274 20.08 -0.57 5.23
N ILE A 275 19.19 -1.12 6.08
CA ILE A 275 18.87 -2.55 6.08
C ILE A 275 18.29 -3.01 4.73
N MET A 276 17.48 -2.19 4.10
CA MET A 276 16.97 -2.46 2.75
C MET A 276 18.10 -2.37 1.71
N LYS A 277 18.90 -1.31 1.76
CA LYS A 277 19.94 -0.99 0.77
C LYS A 277 21.04 -2.06 0.67
N ILE A 278 21.47 -2.63 1.80
CA ILE A 278 22.53 -3.68 1.82
C ILE A 278 22.11 -5.01 1.18
N LYS A 279 20.85 -5.14 0.74
CA LYS A 279 20.34 -6.34 0.06
C LYS A 279 20.45 -6.24 -1.47
N ALA A 280 20.97 -5.14 -1.99
CA ALA A 280 21.27 -4.98 -3.39
C ALA A 280 22.37 -5.96 -3.82
N ASP A 281 22.31 -6.45 -5.05
CA ASP A 281 23.42 -7.09 -5.70
C ASP A 281 24.45 -6.04 -6.22
N GLU A 282 25.49 -6.52 -6.91
CA GLU A 282 26.57 -5.67 -7.46
C GLU A 282 26.08 -4.65 -8.49
N GLN A 283 24.93 -4.91 -9.13
CA GLN A 283 24.28 -4.05 -10.11
C GLN A 283 23.21 -3.13 -9.50
N GLU A 284 23.06 -3.13 -8.17
CA GLU A 284 22.01 -2.42 -7.43
C GLU A 284 20.59 -2.93 -7.73
N TYR A 285 20.44 -4.21 -8.16
CA TYR A 285 19.14 -4.86 -8.31
C TYR A 285 18.72 -5.57 -7.03
N PHE A 286 17.42 -5.85 -6.91
CA PHE A 286 16.86 -6.46 -5.72
C PHE A 286 16.05 -7.71 -6.05
N THR A 287 16.31 -8.79 -5.31
CA THR A 287 15.59 -10.06 -5.42
C THR A 287 14.58 -10.21 -4.29
N SER A 288 13.36 -10.68 -4.59
CA SER A 288 12.34 -10.95 -3.57
C SER A 288 12.81 -12.03 -2.60
N GLU A 289 12.80 -11.73 -1.29
CA GLU A 289 13.20 -12.68 -0.25
C GLU A 289 12.03 -13.57 0.22
N SER A 290 10.80 -13.14 -0.09
CA SER A 290 9.59 -13.91 0.14
C SER A 290 8.56 -13.59 -0.93
N THR A 291 7.82 -14.60 -1.37
CA THR A 291 6.81 -14.47 -2.42
C THR A 291 5.45 -14.94 -1.92
N ARG A 292 4.40 -14.56 -2.63
CA ARG A 292 3.02 -14.93 -2.34
C ARG A 292 2.45 -15.78 -3.48
N LYS A 293 1.90 -16.94 -3.16
CA LYS A 293 1.38 -17.90 -4.16
C LYS A 293 0.40 -17.27 -5.16
N ALA A 294 -0.44 -16.34 -4.70
CA ALA A 294 -1.40 -15.65 -5.56
C ALA A 294 -0.74 -14.79 -6.67
N TRP A 295 0.55 -14.50 -6.56
CA TRP A 295 1.31 -13.67 -7.50
C TRP A 295 2.45 -14.42 -8.19
N SER A 296 2.44 -15.77 -8.14
CA SER A 296 3.51 -16.61 -8.69
C SER A 296 3.73 -16.47 -10.19
N ASN A 297 2.73 -16.01 -10.94
CA ASN A 297 2.82 -15.80 -12.39
C ASN A 297 3.38 -14.42 -12.77
N TRP A 298 3.68 -13.55 -11.80
CA TRP A 298 4.30 -12.26 -12.02
C TRP A 298 5.82 -12.36 -11.91
N GLU A 299 6.57 -11.46 -12.55
CA GLU A 299 8.04 -11.48 -12.54
C GLU A 299 8.62 -11.40 -11.11
N PHE A 300 7.93 -10.70 -10.21
CA PHE A 300 8.27 -10.60 -8.80
C PHE A 300 7.79 -11.81 -7.96
N GLY A 301 7.05 -12.73 -8.53
CA GLY A 301 6.52 -13.93 -7.85
C GLY A 301 7.54 -15.04 -7.62
N GLN A 302 8.82 -14.76 -7.79
CA GLN A 302 9.94 -15.71 -7.68
C GLN A 302 11.07 -15.13 -6.82
N LYS A 303 12.09 -15.98 -6.46
CA LYS A 303 13.21 -15.64 -5.58
C LYS A 303 14.58 -15.98 -6.19
N LYS A 304 14.64 -16.24 -7.48
CA LYS A 304 15.83 -16.77 -8.16
C LYS A 304 16.62 -15.72 -8.92
N ALA A 305 15.95 -14.64 -9.30
CA ALA A 305 16.52 -13.56 -10.08
C ALA A 305 16.03 -12.20 -9.55
N PRO A 306 16.71 -11.11 -9.84
CA PRO A 306 16.24 -9.76 -9.54
C PRO A 306 14.85 -9.51 -10.10
N SER A 307 14.05 -8.76 -9.36
CA SER A 307 12.70 -8.35 -9.74
C SER A 307 12.71 -6.90 -10.20
N TYR A 308 12.19 -6.65 -11.39
CA TYR A 308 12.04 -5.31 -11.94
C TYR A 308 11.17 -4.42 -11.03
N LEU A 309 10.01 -4.93 -10.63
CA LEU A 309 9.10 -4.14 -9.79
C LEU A 309 9.67 -3.86 -8.40
N LEU A 310 10.29 -4.85 -7.75
CA LEU A 310 10.91 -4.66 -6.45
C LEU A 310 12.06 -3.65 -6.53
N THR A 311 12.93 -3.78 -7.53
CA THR A 311 14.05 -2.86 -7.75
C THR A 311 13.52 -1.44 -7.97
N LEU A 312 12.51 -1.25 -8.80
CA LEU A 312 11.86 0.04 -9.00
C LEU A 312 11.33 0.63 -7.68
N GLN A 313 10.61 -0.17 -6.88
CA GLN A 313 10.05 0.27 -5.60
C GLN A 313 11.15 0.73 -4.64
N VAL A 314 12.24 -0.02 -4.54
CA VAL A 314 13.39 0.36 -3.70
C VAL A 314 14.02 1.66 -4.19
N HIS A 315 14.29 1.79 -5.49
CA HIS A 315 14.90 3.02 -6.03
C HIS A 315 14.00 4.25 -5.88
N ARG A 316 12.67 4.10 -5.92
CA ARG A 316 11.74 5.20 -5.59
C ARG A 316 11.84 5.63 -4.14
N ILE A 317 11.98 4.70 -3.20
CA ILE A 317 12.22 5.00 -1.79
C ILE A 317 13.56 5.73 -1.62
N LEU A 318 14.63 5.23 -2.23
CA LEU A 318 15.96 5.84 -2.19
C LEU A 318 15.94 7.28 -2.77
N LYS A 319 15.27 7.50 -3.90
CA LYS A 319 15.12 8.83 -4.49
C LYS A 319 14.45 9.82 -3.53
N ARG A 320 13.42 9.42 -2.79
CA ARG A 320 12.75 10.30 -1.81
C ARG A 320 13.66 10.68 -0.65
N ILE A 321 14.53 9.76 -0.20
CA ILE A 321 15.45 9.99 0.92
C ILE A 321 16.63 10.84 0.50
N THR A 322 17.22 10.60 -0.66
CA THR A 322 18.44 11.29 -1.08
C THR A 322 18.15 12.64 -1.73
N GLY A 323 16.94 12.86 -2.21
CA GLY A 323 16.60 14.02 -3.05
C GLY A 323 17.37 14.06 -4.37
N LEU A 324 18.18 13.04 -4.65
CA LEU A 324 19.01 12.96 -5.86
C LEU A 324 18.16 12.45 -7.03
N SER A 325 18.24 13.17 -8.14
CA SER A 325 17.94 12.60 -9.45
C SER A 325 18.98 11.51 -9.71
N LEU A 326 18.56 10.33 -10.12
CA LEU A 326 19.45 9.21 -10.48
C LEU A 326 20.08 9.43 -11.88
N TYR A 327 20.37 10.68 -12.25
CA TYR A 327 20.97 11.11 -13.52
C TYR A 327 22.41 11.53 -13.36
#